data_9965be1950e54058a095e1cf403a4bda
#
_entry.id   9965be1950e54058a095e1cf403a4bda
#
_cell.length_a   1.000
_cell.length_b   1.000
_cell.length_c   1.000
_cell.angle_alpha   90.00
_cell.angle_beta   90.00
_cell.angle_gamma   90.00
#
_symmetry.space_group_name_H-M   'P 1'
#
loop_
_entity.id
_entity.type
_entity.pdbx_description
1 polymer ?
#
loop_
_entity_poly.entity_id
_entity_poly.type
_entity_poly.pdbx_seq_one_letter_code
_entity_poly.pdbx_strand_id
1 'polypeptide(L)'
;MTDSAIRVLIADDQRVVRDGLSMLVALIDDVQVVGTACDGAEAVRLAEAHRPDVIMMDLRMPGTDGIAATAALRERLPAARVLVLTTYADEDAIVPALQAGARGYLTKDASAEQIEAAIRAVHAGQTHLDPAVQERLVAAVISRPPGAGPPGPGERPPGGLTAREAEVLVLLAAGLSNGEIAKRLYLSNATVKTHINRIFAKTGARDRAQAVKYAYQHGLV
;
A
#
# COMPACT_ATOMS: atom_id res chain seq x y z
N MET A 1 -18.01 -26.75 20.76
CA MET A 1 -17.02 -25.70 20.84
C MET A 1 -17.66 -24.50 20.14
N THR A 2 -18.07 -23.48 20.87
CA THR A 2 -18.63 -22.25 20.29
C THR A 2 -17.50 -21.58 19.51
N ASP A 3 -17.60 -21.66 18.19
CA ASP A 3 -16.69 -20.94 17.29
C ASP A 3 -16.90 -19.45 17.61
N SER A 4 -15.90 -18.80 18.16
CA SER A 4 -15.96 -17.39 18.52
C SER A 4 -15.98 -16.59 17.23
N ALA A 5 -16.94 -15.68 17.08
CA ALA A 5 -17.06 -14.84 15.89
C ALA A 5 -15.74 -14.13 15.57
N ILE A 6 -15.38 -14.09 14.29
CA ILE A 6 -14.18 -13.39 13.78
C ILE A 6 -14.36 -11.88 14.03
N ARG A 7 -13.47 -11.29 14.78
CA ARG A 7 -13.51 -9.87 15.15
C ARG A 7 -12.80 -9.03 14.12
N VAL A 8 -13.52 -8.13 13.45
CA VAL A 8 -13.00 -7.29 12.36
C VAL A 8 -12.99 -5.83 12.75
N LEU A 9 -11.86 -5.16 12.57
CA LEU A 9 -11.73 -3.70 12.61
C LEU A 9 -11.64 -3.18 11.18
N ILE A 10 -12.31 -2.05 10.87
CA ILE A 10 -12.29 -1.44 9.54
C ILE A 10 -11.66 -0.05 9.64
N ALA A 11 -10.63 0.21 8.84
CA ALA A 11 -9.93 1.50 8.78
C ALA A 11 -9.93 2.05 7.35
N ASP A 12 -10.58 3.21 7.15
CA ASP A 12 -10.67 3.92 5.87
C ASP A 12 -10.97 5.40 6.17
N ASP A 13 -10.39 6.36 5.47
CA ASP A 13 -10.65 7.78 5.71
C ASP A 13 -12.03 8.22 5.19
N GLN A 14 -12.59 7.50 4.22
CA GLN A 14 -13.88 7.80 3.61
C GLN A 14 -15.03 7.19 4.41
N ARG A 15 -15.81 8.03 5.07
CA ARG A 15 -16.94 7.58 5.89
C ARG A 15 -17.92 6.67 5.14
N VAL A 16 -18.26 7.01 3.90
CA VAL A 16 -19.20 6.22 3.10
C VAL A 16 -18.69 4.81 2.86
N VAL A 17 -17.39 4.66 2.61
CA VAL A 17 -16.72 3.35 2.43
C VAL A 17 -16.75 2.57 3.74
N ARG A 18 -16.38 3.18 4.87
CA ARG A 18 -16.42 2.54 6.19
C ARG A 18 -17.83 2.04 6.55
N ASP A 19 -18.85 2.90 6.35
CA ASP A 19 -20.24 2.55 6.67
C ASP A 19 -20.70 1.40 5.76
N GLY A 20 -20.41 1.45 4.45
CA GLY A 20 -20.73 0.41 3.49
C GLY A 20 -20.05 -0.92 3.81
N LEU A 21 -18.75 -0.93 4.08
CA LEU A 21 -18.01 -2.12 4.47
C LEU A 21 -18.53 -2.71 5.79
N SER A 22 -18.85 -1.84 6.76
CA SER A 22 -19.43 -2.30 8.03
C SER A 22 -20.74 -3.01 7.85
N MET A 23 -21.63 -2.51 6.96
CA MET A 23 -22.88 -3.16 6.62
C MET A 23 -22.65 -4.50 5.92
N LEU A 24 -21.73 -4.56 4.94
CA LEU A 24 -21.41 -5.80 4.22
C LEU A 24 -20.85 -6.87 5.16
N VAL A 25 -19.87 -6.49 5.99
CA VAL A 25 -19.23 -7.43 6.93
C VAL A 25 -20.21 -7.90 8.00
N ALA A 26 -21.15 -7.06 8.44
CA ALA A 26 -22.19 -7.45 9.41
C ALA A 26 -23.20 -8.47 8.86
N LEU A 27 -23.27 -8.67 7.54
CA LEU A 27 -24.11 -9.70 6.91
C LEU A 27 -23.42 -11.07 6.81
N ILE A 28 -22.12 -11.14 7.13
CA ILE A 28 -21.35 -12.39 7.08
C ILE A 28 -21.57 -13.15 8.40
N ASP A 29 -22.01 -14.39 8.31
CA ASP A 29 -22.18 -15.25 9.47
C ASP A 29 -20.84 -15.43 10.22
N ASP A 30 -20.90 -15.42 11.54
CA ASP A 30 -19.74 -15.59 12.44
C ASP A 30 -18.65 -14.51 12.27
N VAL A 31 -18.99 -13.32 11.78
CA VAL A 31 -18.10 -12.16 11.71
C VAL A 31 -18.73 -10.99 12.45
N GLN A 32 -17.91 -10.28 13.25
CA GLN A 32 -18.34 -9.12 14.02
C GLN A 32 -17.43 -7.92 13.76
N VAL A 33 -17.98 -6.79 13.34
CA VAL A 33 -17.27 -5.52 13.31
C VAL A 33 -17.15 -4.99 14.75
N VAL A 34 -15.91 -4.89 15.24
CA VAL A 34 -15.62 -4.46 16.61
C VAL A 34 -15.22 -2.99 16.71
N GLY A 35 -15.07 -2.32 15.59
CA GLY A 35 -14.78 -0.89 15.53
C GLY A 35 -14.47 -0.40 14.12
N THR A 36 -14.49 0.92 13.97
CA THR A 36 -14.10 1.60 12.70
C THR A 36 -13.15 2.75 13.03
N ALA A 37 -12.16 2.97 12.17
CA ALA A 37 -11.15 4.03 12.29
C ALA A 37 -11.13 4.90 11.04
N CYS A 38 -10.82 6.18 11.19
CA CYS A 38 -10.73 7.13 10.06
C CYS A 38 -9.28 7.45 9.66
N ASP A 39 -8.29 6.96 10.40
CA ASP A 39 -6.87 7.06 10.07
C ASP A 39 -6.07 5.92 10.70
N GLY A 40 -4.79 5.78 10.32
CA GLY A 40 -3.93 4.70 10.79
C GLY A 40 -3.61 4.77 12.28
N ALA A 41 -3.51 5.96 12.87
CA ALA A 41 -3.23 6.11 14.30
C ALA A 41 -4.43 5.66 15.15
N GLU A 42 -5.64 6.02 14.72
CA GLU A 42 -6.88 5.53 15.33
C GLU A 42 -7.03 4.02 15.17
N ALA A 43 -6.70 3.48 13.99
CA ALA A 43 -6.73 2.04 13.73
C ALA A 43 -5.84 1.27 14.71
N VAL A 44 -4.60 1.72 14.93
CA VAL A 44 -3.69 1.11 15.90
C VAL A 44 -4.25 1.17 17.32
N ARG A 45 -4.74 2.33 17.76
CA ARG A 45 -5.31 2.54 19.10
C ARG A 45 -6.53 1.63 19.34
N LEU A 46 -7.45 1.56 18.37
CA LEU A 46 -8.64 0.72 18.48
C LEU A 46 -8.30 -0.77 18.40
N ALA A 47 -7.30 -1.15 17.61
CA ALA A 47 -6.83 -2.53 17.56
C ALA A 47 -6.24 -2.98 18.90
N GLU A 48 -5.47 -2.13 19.58
CA GLU A 48 -4.94 -2.42 20.92
C GLU A 48 -6.07 -2.59 21.96
N ALA A 49 -7.13 -1.78 21.87
CA ALA A 49 -8.26 -1.80 22.78
C ALA A 49 -9.20 -3.00 22.54
N HIS A 50 -9.52 -3.27 21.27
CA HIS A 50 -10.55 -4.25 20.90
C HIS A 50 -10.00 -5.62 20.53
N ARG A 51 -8.67 -5.75 20.31
CA ARG A 51 -8.01 -7.01 19.94
C ARG A 51 -8.73 -7.74 18.79
N PRO A 52 -8.87 -7.11 17.59
CA PRO A 52 -9.46 -7.75 16.44
C PRO A 52 -8.59 -8.90 15.92
N ASP A 53 -9.20 -9.88 15.27
CA ASP A 53 -8.52 -10.97 14.58
C ASP A 53 -8.03 -10.51 13.21
N VAL A 54 -8.87 -9.72 12.52
CA VAL A 54 -8.59 -9.16 11.18
C VAL A 54 -8.80 -7.65 11.19
N ILE A 55 -7.91 -6.93 10.54
CA ILE A 55 -8.01 -5.48 10.35
C ILE A 55 -8.07 -5.21 8.85
N MET A 56 -9.22 -4.75 8.36
CA MET A 56 -9.38 -4.25 6.99
C MET A 56 -8.81 -2.83 6.95
N MET A 57 -7.75 -2.60 6.19
CA MET A 57 -6.95 -1.39 6.24
C MET A 57 -6.84 -0.71 4.88
N ASP A 58 -7.35 0.50 4.75
CA ASP A 58 -7.00 1.35 3.61
C ASP A 58 -5.55 1.82 3.72
N LEU A 59 -4.87 1.93 2.59
CA LEU A 59 -3.49 2.42 2.54
C LEU A 59 -3.42 3.96 2.53
N ARG A 60 -4.40 4.61 1.90
CA ARG A 60 -4.38 6.06 1.67
C ARG A 60 -5.22 6.81 2.68
N MET A 61 -4.70 6.96 3.87
CA MET A 61 -5.35 7.75 4.93
C MET A 61 -4.52 8.97 5.32
N PRO A 62 -5.14 10.08 5.73
CA PRO A 62 -4.43 11.26 6.20
C PRO A 62 -3.69 10.98 7.53
N GLY A 63 -2.62 11.72 7.77
CA GLY A 63 -1.83 11.55 9.00
C GLY A 63 -0.96 10.29 8.96
N THR A 64 -1.36 9.25 9.67
CA THR A 64 -0.71 7.94 9.63
C THR A 64 -1.32 7.10 8.53
N ASP A 65 -0.55 6.79 7.49
CA ASP A 65 -1.01 5.94 6.40
C ASP A 65 -1.14 4.46 6.81
N GLY A 66 -1.83 3.67 5.97
CA GLY A 66 -2.08 2.27 6.27
C GLY A 66 -0.83 1.38 6.28
N ILE A 67 0.23 1.75 5.57
CA ILE A 67 1.50 1.00 5.58
C ILE A 67 2.20 1.18 6.93
N ALA A 68 2.31 2.43 7.40
CA ALA A 68 2.88 2.74 8.71
C ALA A 68 2.06 2.12 9.84
N ALA A 69 0.72 2.17 9.75
CA ALA A 69 -0.18 1.53 10.70
C ALA A 69 0.02 -0.01 10.70
N THR A 70 0.14 -0.64 9.54
CA THR A 70 0.39 -2.10 9.41
C THR A 70 1.71 -2.49 10.06
N ALA A 71 2.78 -1.72 9.84
CA ALA A 71 4.08 -1.98 10.49
C ALA A 71 3.99 -1.87 12.02
N ALA A 72 3.31 -0.84 12.53
CA ALA A 72 3.08 -0.66 13.95
C ALA A 72 2.25 -1.80 14.57
N LEU A 73 1.20 -2.25 13.87
CA LEU A 73 0.35 -3.36 14.30
C LEU A 73 1.12 -4.68 14.35
N ARG A 74 1.99 -4.95 13.39
CA ARG A 74 2.85 -6.15 13.40
C ARG A 74 3.72 -6.22 14.65
N GLU A 75 4.22 -5.07 15.13
CA GLU A 75 5.07 -5.01 16.33
C GLU A 75 4.25 -5.10 17.61
N ARG A 76 3.13 -4.36 17.69
CA ARG A 76 2.35 -4.19 18.92
C ARG A 76 1.29 -5.27 19.12
N LEU A 77 0.75 -5.80 18.03
CA LEU A 77 -0.35 -6.76 18.03
C LEU A 77 -0.14 -7.87 16.98
N PRO A 78 0.91 -8.71 17.12
CA PRO A 78 1.28 -9.70 16.10
C PRO A 78 0.23 -10.78 15.84
N ALA A 79 -0.76 -10.93 16.72
CA ALA A 79 -1.88 -11.84 16.54
C ALA A 79 -2.93 -11.30 15.56
N ALA A 80 -3.10 -9.98 15.45
CA ALA A 80 -4.01 -9.36 14.49
C ALA A 80 -3.41 -9.39 13.08
N ARG A 81 -4.23 -9.72 12.10
CA ARG A 81 -3.82 -9.87 10.71
C ARG A 81 -4.40 -8.74 9.86
N VAL A 82 -3.56 -8.10 9.07
CA VAL A 82 -4.00 -6.98 8.23
C VAL A 82 -4.36 -7.48 6.85
N LEU A 83 -5.61 -7.18 6.43
CA LEU A 83 -6.15 -7.32 5.08
C LEU A 83 -6.25 -5.92 4.48
N VAL A 84 -5.41 -5.63 3.50
CA VAL A 84 -5.38 -4.32 2.84
C VAL A 84 -6.56 -4.20 1.89
N LEU A 85 -7.20 -3.03 1.91
CA LEU A 85 -8.17 -2.58 0.92
C LEU A 85 -7.56 -1.44 0.11
N THR A 86 -7.66 -1.49 -1.21
CA THR A 86 -7.03 -0.50 -2.07
C THR A 86 -7.84 -0.21 -3.31
N THR A 87 -7.53 0.91 -3.94
CA THR A 87 -7.97 1.19 -5.29
C THR A 87 -6.93 0.72 -6.31
N TYR A 88 -7.31 0.55 -7.59
CA TYR A 88 -6.37 0.22 -8.67
C TYR A 88 -5.21 1.22 -8.82
N ALA A 89 -5.34 2.42 -8.27
CA ALA A 89 -4.32 3.46 -8.34
C ALA A 89 -3.13 3.27 -7.37
N ASP A 90 -3.22 2.30 -6.46
CA ASP A 90 -2.25 2.11 -5.36
C ASP A 90 -1.27 0.95 -5.59
N GLU A 91 -1.00 0.63 -6.85
CA GLU A 91 -0.15 -0.50 -7.26
C GLU A 91 1.25 -0.48 -6.61
N ASP A 92 1.83 0.70 -6.50
CA ASP A 92 3.14 0.90 -5.89
C ASP A 92 3.18 0.60 -4.38
N ALA A 93 2.02 0.54 -3.75
CA ALA A 93 1.88 0.28 -2.32
C ALA A 93 1.79 -1.22 -1.97
N ILE A 94 1.60 -2.11 -2.97
CA ILE A 94 1.42 -3.56 -2.75
C ILE A 94 2.65 -4.15 -2.04
N VAL A 95 3.83 -4.00 -2.63
CA VAL A 95 5.07 -4.56 -2.07
C VAL A 95 5.40 -3.94 -0.71
N PRO A 96 5.36 -2.61 -0.53
CA PRO A 96 5.55 -2.00 0.78
C PRO A 96 4.56 -2.49 1.85
N ALA A 97 3.27 -2.68 1.51
CA ALA A 97 2.27 -3.16 2.46
C ALA A 97 2.54 -4.62 2.90
N LEU A 98 2.92 -5.49 1.98
CA LEU A 98 3.31 -6.87 2.29
C LEU A 98 4.59 -6.90 3.15
N GLN A 99 5.58 -6.07 2.87
CA GLN A 99 6.80 -5.93 3.69
C GLN A 99 6.50 -5.40 5.09
N ALA A 100 5.51 -4.50 5.21
CA ALA A 100 5.03 -4.03 6.50
C ALA A 100 4.34 -5.14 7.32
N GLY A 101 3.85 -6.21 6.69
CA GLY A 101 3.26 -7.37 7.36
C GLY A 101 1.81 -7.66 6.99
N ALA A 102 1.26 -7.02 5.94
CA ALA A 102 -0.06 -7.36 5.44
C ALA A 102 -0.15 -8.85 5.04
N ARG A 103 -1.27 -9.48 5.35
CA ARG A 103 -1.55 -10.90 5.05
C ARG A 103 -2.57 -11.09 3.95
N GLY A 104 -3.26 -10.02 3.56
CA GLY A 104 -4.20 -10.06 2.46
C GLY A 104 -4.25 -8.74 1.73
N TYR A 105 -4.75 -8.80 0.50
CA TYR A 105 -4.89 -7.64 -0.37
C TYR A 105 -6.12 -7.79 -1.26
N LEU A 106 -7.06 -6.86 -1.16
CA LEU A 106 -8.27 -6.77 -1.97
C LEU A 106 -8.38 -5.40 -2.61
N THR A 107 -9.05 -5.34 -3.74
CA THR A 107 -9.49 -4.08 -4.32
C THR A 107 -10.81 -3.61 -3.68
N LYS A 108 -11.04 -2.29 -3.61
CA LYS A 108 -12.26 -1.70 -2.99
C LYS A 108 -13.54 -1.99 -3.78
N ASP A 109 -13.43 -2.55 -4.99
CA ASP A 109 -14.54 -3.04 -5.82
C ASP A 109 -14.80 -4.55 -5.65
N ALA A 110 -14.13 -5.21 -4.69
CA ALA A 110 -14.35 -6.61 -4.37
C ALA A 110 -15.82 -6.87 -3.96
N SER A 111 -16.36 -7.99 -4.42
CA SER A 111 -17.73 -8.42 -4.03
C SER A 111 -17.78 -8.84 -2.56
N ALA A 112 -19.01 -8.92 -2.03
CA ALA A 112 -19.22 -9.38 -0.65
C ALA A 112 -18.61 -10.79 -0.42
N GLU A 113 -18.74 -11.68 -1.40
CA GLU A 113 -18.21 -13.05 -1.33
C GLU A 113 -16.67 -13.05 -1.32
N GLN A 114 -16.04 -12.13 -2.07
CA GLN A 114 -14.58 -11.98 -2.07
C GLN A 114 -14.08 -11.43 -0.73
N ILE A 115 -14.80 -10.46 -0.16
CA ILE A 115 -14.49 -9.90 1.16
C ILE A 115 -14.60 -11.00 2.24
N GLU A 116 -15.67 -11.78 2.24
CA GLU A 116 -15.85 -12.91 3.16
C GLU A 116 -14.70 -13.93 3.02
N ALA A 117 -14.42 -14.38 1.80
CA ALA A 117 -13.36 -15.35 1.53
C ALA A 117 -11.99 -14.84 2.03
N ALA A 118 -11.70 -13.56 1.82
CA ALA A 118 -10.45 -12.95 2.26
C ALA A 118 -10.36 -12.84 3.79
N ILE A 119 -11.45 -12.43 4.48
CA ILE A 119 -11.48 -12.37 5.94
C ILE A 119 -11.22 -13.76 6.52
N ARG A 120 -11.90 -14.80 6.03
CA ARG A 120 -11.75 -16.18 6.53
C ARG A 120 -10.35 -16.73 6.24
N ALA A 121 -9.81 -16.52 5.04
CA ALA A 121 -8.46 -16.96 4.67
C ALA A 121 -7.39 -16.29 5.54
N VAL A 122 -7.46 -14.97 5.71
CA VAL A 122 -6.53 -14.21 6.54
C VAL A 122 -6.67 -14.61 8.01
N HIS A 123 -7.91 -14.80 8.52
CA HIS A 123 -8.14 -15.29 9.88
C HIS A 123 -7.54 -16.70 10.09
N ALA A 124 -7.61 -17.58 9.10
CA ALA A 124 -6.97 -18.90 9.14
C ALA A 124 -5.43 -18.85 9.02
N GLY A 125 -4.81 -17.67 8.87
CA GLY A 125 -3.36 -17.50 8.73
C GLY A 125 -2.86 -17.69 7.31
N GLN A 126 -3.74 -17.83 6.35
CA GLN A 126 -3.39 -17.91 4.92
C GLN A 126 -3.16 -16.51 4.35
N THR A 127 -2.36 -16.42 3.29
CA THR A 127 -2.25 -15.19 2.51
C THR A 127 -3.34 -15.17 1.45
N HIS A 128 -4.09 -14.07 1.37
CA HIS A 128 -5.11 -13.86 0.36
C HIS A 128 -4.75 -12.67 -0.52
N LEU A 129 -4.55 -12.91 -1.81
CA LEU A 129 -4.23 -11.88 -2.80
C LEU A 129 -5.25 -11.94 -3.93
N ASP A 130 -5.86 -10.82 -4.23
CA ASP A 130 -6.70 -10.67 -5.42
C ASP A 130 -5.90 -11.06 -6.68
N PRO A 131 -6.50 -11.75 -7.67
CA PRO A 131 -5.80 -12.14 -8.91
C PRO A 131 -5.08 -10.99 -9.61
N ALA A 132 -5.68 -9.79 -9.66
CA ALA A 132 -5.05 -8.61 -10.23
C ALA A 132 -3.78 -8.19 -9.46
N VAL A 133 -3.78 -8.36 -8.14
CA VAL A 133 -2.62 -8.11 -7.28
C VAL A 133 -1.54 -9.17 -7.50
N GLN A 134 -1.93 -10.44 -7.69
CA GLN A 134 -0.98 -11.53 -7.97
C GLN A 134 -0.24 -11.30 -9.29
N GLU A 135 -0.95 -10.96 -10.37
CA GLU A 135 -0.33 -10.66 -11.67
C GLU A 135 0.71 -9.54 -11.56
N ARG A 136 0.42 -8.51 -10.79
CA ARG A 136 1.31 -7.37 -10.56
C ARG A 136 2.53 -7.72 -9.74
N LEU A 137 2.38 -8.54 -8.71
CA LEU A 137 3.52 -9.06 -7.96
C LEU A 137 4.44 -9.87 -8.85
N VAL A 138 3.88 -10.74 -9.70
CA VAL A 138 4.64 -11.51 -10.67
C VAL A 138 5.35 -10.58 -11.66
N ALA A 139 4.65 -9.57 -12.20
CA ALA A 139 5.25 -8.58 -13.08
C ALA A 139 6.37 -7.79 -12.40
N ALA A 140 6.21 -7.39 -11.15
CA ALA A 140 7.23 -6.69 -10.37
C ALA A 140 8.48 -7.56 -10.11
N VAL A 141 8.29 -8.87 -9.91
CA VAL A 141 9.40 -9.83 -9.76
C VAL A 141 10.12 -10.07 -11.08
N ILE A 142 9.37 -10.23 -12.18
CA ILE A 142 9.94 -10.48 -13.52
C ILE A 142 10.65 -9.23 -14.09
N SER A 143 10.13 -8.03 -13.80
CA SER A 143 10.70 -6.77 -14.25
C SER A 143 12.00 -6.40 -13.51
N ARG A 144 12.39 -7.18 -12.51
CA ARG A 144 13.63 -6.97 -11.76
C ARG A 144 14.81 -7.57 -12.54
N PRO A 145 15.87 -6.80 -12.84
CA PRO A 145 17.05 -7.34 -13.50
C PRO A 145 17.63 -8.53 -12.70
N PRO A 146 18.08 -9.61 -13.37
CA PRO A 146 18.75 -10.71 -12.70
C PRO A 146 20.02 -10.20 -12.01
N GLY A 147 20.06 -10.26 -10.69
CA GLY A 147 21.21 -9.80 -9.90
C GLY A 147 20.94 -8.64 -8.92
N ALA A 148 19.81 -7.95 -9.03
CA ALA A 148 19.38 -7.04 -7.98
C ALA A 148 18.82 -7.84 -6.81
N GLY A 149 19.65 -8.13 -5.82
CA GLY A 149 19.24 -8.61 -4.51
C GLY A 149 18.16 -7.70 -3.90
N PRO A 150 17.40 -8.12 -2.86
CA PRO A 150 16.54 -7.19 -2.16
C PRO A 150 17.39 -5.98 -1.76
N PRO A 151 16.90 -4.72 -1.93
CA PRO A 151 17.61 -3.59 -1.35
C PRO A 151 17.77 -3.93 0.13
N GLY A 152 19.01 -3.95 0.60
CA GLY A 152 19.29 -4.18 2.00
C GLY A 152 18.53 -3.17 2.83
N PRO A 153 18.15 -3.47 4.08
CA PRO A 153 17.53 -2.49 4.95
C PRO A 153 18.54 -1.32 5.10
N GLY A 154 18.35 -0.26 4.32
CA GLY A 154 19.21 0.93 4.38
C GLY A 154 19.65 1.57 3.07
N GLU A 155 19.56 0.92 1.92
CA GLU A 155 19.90 1.57 0.65
C GLU A 155 18.77 2.50 0.18
N ARG A 156 18.83 3.73 0.65
CA ARG A 156 18.01 4.81 0.10
C ARG A 156 18.64 5.28 -1.21
N PRO A 157 17.83 5.54 -2.25
CA PRO A 157 18.32 6.19 -3.45
C PRO A 157 19.08 7.48 -3.08
N PRO A 158 20.12 7.85 -3.83
CA PRO A 158 20.92 9.04 -3.55
C PRO A 158 20.03 10.29 -3.44
N GLY A 159 20.42 11.23 -2.55
CA GLY A 159 19.67 12.47 -2.34
C GLY A 159 18.38 12.34 -1.54
N GLY A 160 18.16 11.23 -0.82
CA GLY A 160 16.95 11.01 -0.03
C GLY A 160 15.68 10.84 -0.87
N LEU A 161 15.82 10.47 -2.13
CA LEU A 161 14.71 10.14 -3.01
C LEU A 161 13.99 8.89 -2.49
N THR A 162 12.67 8.87 -2.64
CA THR A 162 11.92 7.63 -2.51
C THR A 162 12.13 6.74 -3.75
N ALA A 163 11.83 5.45 -3.66
CA ALA A 163 11.90 4.54 -4.81
C ALA A 163 11.10 5.08 -6.01
N ARG A 164 9.92 5.64 -5.77
CA ARG A 164 9.06 6.21 -6.80
C ARG A 164 9.63 7.49 -7.43
N GLU A 165 10.24 8.33 -6.63
CA GLU A 165 10.92 9.53 -7.15
C GLU A 165 12.15 9.15 -7.99
N ALA A 166 12.91 8.12 -7.58
CA ALA A 166 14.01 7.60 -8.36
C ALA A 166 13.54 7.03 -9.71
N GLU A 167 12.45 6.27 -9.74
CA GLU A 167 11.86 5.72 -10.96
C GLU A 167 11.37 6.83 -11.92
N VAL A 168 10.68 7.85 -11.40
CA VAL A 168 10.29 9.02 -12.20
C VAL A 168 11.52 9.73 -12.74
N LEU A 169 12.60 9.84 -11.95
CA LEU A 169 13.84 10.49 -12.35
C LEU A 169 14.56 9.71 -13.46
N VAL A 170 14.58 8.37 -13.39
CA VAL A 170 15.12 7.48 -14.45
C VAL A 170 14.39 7.70 -15.77
N LEU A 171 13.05 7.68 -15.75
CA LEU A 171 12.24 7.91 -16.95
C LEU A 171 12.39 9.33 -17.51
N LEU A 172 12.56 10.30 -16.62
CA LEU A 172 12.85 11.69 -16.99
C LEU A 172 14.23 11.81 -17.65
N ALA A 173 15.22 11.06 -17.18
CA ALA A 173 16.55 10.99 -17.78
C ALA A 173 16.56 10.23 -19.11
N ALA A 174 15.68 9.26 -19.28
CA ALA A 174 15.43 8.58 -20.56
C ALA A 174 14.70 9.47 -21.59
N GLY A 175 14.41 10.73 -21.27
CA GLY A 175 13.84 11.71 -22.21
C GLY A 175 12.31 11.73 -22.28
N LEU A 176 11.59 10.94 -21.50
CA LEU A 176 10.13 10.85 -21.56
C LEU A 176 9.47 12.15 -21.06
N SER A 177 8.46 12.64 -21.76
CA SER A 177 7.60 13.73 -21.30
C SER A 177 6.76 13.33 -20.08
N ASN A 178 6.22 14.30 -19.34
CA ASN A 178 5.37 14.02 -18.18
C ASN A 178 4.15 13.15 -18.55
N GLY A 179 3.59 13.34 -19.76
CA GLY A 179 2.49 12.53 -20.26
C GLY A 179 2.86 11.08 -20.55
N GLU A 180 4.07 10.84 -21.07
CA GLU A 180 4.60 9.50 -21.32
C GLU A 180 4.96 8.81 -20.00
N ILE A 181 5.56 9.55 -19.05
CA ILE A 181 5.82 9.05 -17.69
C ILE A 181 4.50 8.67 -17.00
N ALA A 182 3.49 9.55 -17.09
CA ALA A 182 2.17 9.30 -16.52
C ALA A 182 1.55 8.01 -17.08
N LYS A 183 1.59 7.83 -18.41
CA LYS A 183 1.10 6.61 -19.06
C LYS A 183 1.88 5.37 -18.63
N ARG A 184 3.22 5.46 -18.63
CA ARG A 184 4.10 4.33 -18.30
C ARG A 184 4.01 3.91 -16.85
N LEU A 185 3.77 4.85 -15.95
CA LEU A 185 3.67 4.62 -14.52
C LEU A 185 2.22 4.55 -14.01
N TYR A 186 1.26 4.60 -14.92
CA TYR A 186 -0.19 4.59 -14.63
C TYR A 186 -0.59 5.68 -13.62
N LEU A 187 -0.01 6.88 -13.76
CA LEU A 187 -0.26 8.04 -12.91
C LEU A 187 -1.02 9.13 -13.66
N SER A 188 -1.60 10.08 -12.92
CA SER A 188 -2.07 11.33 -13.51
C SER A 188 -0.89 12.26 -13.82
N ASN A 189 -1.05 13.14 -14.84
CA ASN A 189 -0.04 14.17 -15.12
C ASN A 189 0.23 15.08 -13.92
N ALA A 190 -0.79 15.33 -13.09
CA ALA A 190 -0.66 16.12 -11.86
C ALA A 190 0.22 15.40 -10.83
N THR A 191 0.07 14.09 -10.69
CA THR A 191 0.89 13.26 -9.79
C THR A 191 2.34 13.24 -10.25
N VAL A 192 2.61 13.07 -11.56
CA VAL A 192 3.98 13.14 -12.10
C VAL A 192 4.61 14.49 -11.83
N LYS A 193 3.90 15.61 -12.04
CA LYS A 193 4.39 16.96 -11.70
C LYS A 193 4.75 17.07 -10.21
N THR A 194 3.94 16.50 -9.33
CA THR A 194 4.21 16.50 -7.89
C THR A 194 5.50 15.75 -7.56
N HIS A 195 5.72 14.58 -8.17
CA HIS A 195 6.98 13.83 -7.99
C HIS A 195 8.16 14.62 -8.51
N ILE A 196 8.08 15.23 -9.70
CA ILE A 196 9.15 16.05 -10.27
C ILE A 196 9.52 17.21 -9.35
N ASN A 197 8.53 17.91 -8.79
CA ASN A 197 8.79 19.00 -7.85
C ASN A 197 9.50 18.52 -6.58
N ARG A 198 9.13 17.35 -6.06
CA ARG A 198 9.81 16.73 -4.91
C ARG A 198 11.22 16.29 -5.25
N ILE A 199 11.44 15.73 -6.44
CA ILE A 199 12.77 15.39 -6.94
C ILE A 199 13.63 16.64 -6.99
N PHE A 200 13.15 17.74 -7.57
CA PHE A 200 13.89 19.00 -7.64
C PHE A 200 14.25 19.52 -6.25
N ALA A 201 13.29 19.51 -5.31
CA ALA A 201 13.53 19.94 -3.94
C ALA A 201 14.60 19.09 -3.22
N LYS A 202 14.59 17.76 -3.45
CA LYS A 202 15.51 16.83 -2.79
C LYS A 202 16.92 16.80 -3.42
N THR A 203 17.00 16.95 -4.75
CA THR A 203 18.25 16.89 -5.50
C THR A 203 18.93 18.25 -5.67
N GLY A 204 18.21 19.34 -5.33
CA GLY A 204 18.66 20.70 -5.58
C GLY A 204 18.61 21.12 -7.05
N ALA A 205 18.01 20.30 -7.92
CA ALA A 205 17.84 20.63 -9.33
C ALA A 205 16.84 21.77 -9.51
N ARG A 206 17.16 22.75 -10.32
CA ARG A 206 16.29 23.91 -10.60
C ARG A 206 15.42 23.70 -11.85
N ASP A 207 15.81 22.76 -12.68
CA ASP A 207 15.13 22.41 -13.93
C ASP A 207 15.31 20.93 -14.29
N ARG A 208 14.63 20.52 -15.36
CA ARG A 208 14.67 19.16 -15.87
C ARG A 208 16.09 18.72 -16.27
N ALA A 209 16.87 19.60 -16.91
CA ALA A 209 18.21 19.26 -17.39
C ALA A 209 19.16 18.97 -16.22
N GLN A 210 19.05 19.74 -15.14
CA GLN A 210 19.81 19.51 -13.91
C GLN A 210 19.41 18.21 -13.20
N ALA A 211 18.12 17.86 -13.20
CA ALA A 211 17.66 16.59 -12.66
C ALA A 211 18.18 15.39 -13.48
N VAL A 212 18.19 15.50 -14.80
CA VAL A 212 18.81 14.50 -15.70
C VAL A 212 20.29 14.36 -15.39
N LYS A 213 21.04 15.47 -15.31
CA LYS A 213 22.46 15.46 -14.93
C LYS A 213 22.69 14.77 -13.59
N TYR A 214 21.83 15.03 -12.61
CA TYR A 214 21.89 14.39 -11.29
C TYR A 214 21.73 12.87 -11.40
N ALA A 215 20.79 12.37 -12.22
CA ALA A 215 20.58 10.94 -12.42
C ALA A 215 21.85 10.24 -12.95
N TYR A 216 22.50 10.81 -13.94
CA TYR A 216 23.77 10.28 -14.49
C TYR A 216 24.92 10.34 -13.48
N GLN A 217 25.05 11.44 -12.73
CA GLN A 217 26.13 11.61 -11.75
C GLN A 217 26.05 10.63 -10.58
N HIS A 218 24.84 10.16 -10.25
CA HIS A 218 24.62 9.26 -9.12
C HIS A 218 24.30 7.81 -9.53
N GLY A 219 24.55 7.46 -10.81
CA GLY A 219 24.44 6.08 -11.30
C GLY A 219 23.02 5.53 -11.27
N LEU A 220 22.01 6.40 -11.41
CA LEU A 220 20.60 5.98 -11.50
C LEU A 220 20.22 5.55 -12.93
N VAL A 221 21.05 5.92 -13.90
CA VAL A 221 20.94 5.60 -15.35
C VAL A 221 22.31 5.21 -15.86
#